data_b01767949ea7bbdae4ffaa706fd9b90a
#
_entry.id   b01767949ea7bbdae4ffaa706fd9b90a
#
_cell.length_a   1.000
_cell.length_b   1.000
_cell.length_c   1.000
_cell.angle_alpha   90.00
_cell.angle_beta   90.00
_cell.angle_gamma   90.00
#
_symmetry.space_group_name_H-M   'P 1'
#
loop_
_entity.id
_entity.type
_entity.pdbx_description
1 polymer ?
#
loop_
_entity_poly.entity_id
_entity_poly.type
_entity_poly.pdbx_seq_one_letter_code
_entity_poly.pdbx_strand_id
1 'polypeptide(L)'
;VQCGRDFLFRRRPSKNDSFEKDAMKRIQHLMLVIILLAALLAGCKTPSQADQAIQLTDGLGRSVSLAEPALRIVSLAPSATEILYAIGAGDQMVGRDSFSDYPEAALALTDVGGSMGDYSIETIVSLNPDLVVATEINTPELVKSLEDLGLTVYYLKNPVDLDGLYPMLESVGQMTGHETETAELVTSLKARVKAVTDAIAASDTTPLVFYELDGTDAAKPWTSGPGTFMDQLIQLAGGVNVGSSMQDAWAQISLEELLVQDPDIILLGDSAYGMTAEQVVVRPGWESITAVKENAIYAFNDDLASLPGPRLVDGLEALARIIHPELYQ
;
A
#
# COMPACT_ATOMS: atom_id res chain seq x y z
N VAL A 1 -57.05 100.59 -9.83
CA VAL A 1 -56.20 101.15 -10.89
C VAL A 1 -54.82 100.57 -10.79
N GLN A 2 -54.27 100.03 -11.96
CA GLN A 2 -52.91 99.58 -12.26
C GLN A 2 -52.53 98.15 -11.86
N CYS A 3 -52.55 97.28 -12.70
CA CYS A 3 -51.78 96.75 -13.80
C CYS A 3 -50.25 96.59 -13.53
N GLY A 4 -49.77 95.39 -13.35
CA GLY A 4 -48.35 95.03 -13.31
C GLY A 4 -48.17 93.64 -13.88
N ARG A 5 -47.71 93.56 -15.16
CA ARG A 5 -47.37 92.33 -15.88
C ARG A 5 -46.01 91.82 -15.44
N ASP A 6 -45.93 90.60 -14.92
CA ASP A 6 -44.69 89.87 -14.68
C ASP A 6 -44.26 89.11 -15.96
N PHE A 7 -43.14 89.55 -16.53
CA PHE A 7 -42.49 88.91 -17.66
C PHE A 7 -41.59 87.74 -17.17
N LEU A 8 -42.01 86.53 -17.35
CA LEU A 8 -41.18 85.38 -17.09
C LEU A 8 -40.20 85.14 -18.24
N PHE A 9 -38.93 85.43 -18.01
CA PHE A 9 -37.84 85.11 -18.90
C PHE A 9 -37.52 83.60 -18.82
N ARG A 10 -37.96 82.86 -19.80
CA ARG A 10 -37.55 81.42 -19.99
C ARG A 10 -36.16 81.44 -20.60
N ARG A 11 -35.11 81.15 -19.81
CA ARG A 11 -33.76 80.87 -20.35
C ARG A 11 -33.84 79.57 -21.17
N ARG A 12 -33.46 79.67 -22.48
CA ARG A 12 -33.21 78.49 -23.31
C ARG A 12 -31.93 77.80 -22.82
N PRO A 13 -31.92 76.49 -22.68
CA PRO A 13 -30.67 75.74 -22.33
C PRO A 13 -29.62 75.92 -23.43
N SER A 14 -28.40 76.24 -23.02
CA SER A 14 -27.24 76.34 -23.90
C SER A 14 -26.91 75.02 -24.50
N LYS A 15 -26.52 74.99 -25.78
CA LYS A 15 -26.04 73.73 -26.47
C LYS A 15 -24.84 73.10 -25.78
N ASN A 16 -24.11 73.76 -24.93
CA ASN A 16 -22.97 73.25 -24.16
C ASN A 16 -23.40 72.35 -23.01
N ASP A 17 -24.57 72.54 -22.36
CA ASP A 17 -25.00 71.70 -21.23
C ASP A 17 -25.38 70.30 -21.65
N SER A 18 -25.75 70.10 -22.91
CA SER A 18 -26.05 68.74 -23.41
C SER A 18 -24.79 67.97 -23.70
N PHE A 19 -23.72 68.58 -24.21
CA PHE A 19 -22.43 67.96 -24.48
C PHE A 19 -21.69 67.48 -23.22
N GLU A 20 -21.72 68.30 -22.16
CA GLU A 20 -21.13 67.96 -20.88
C GLU A 20 -21.88 66.81 -20.20
N LYS A 21 -23.20 66.74 -20.28
CA LYS A 21 -24.01 65.66 -19.70
C LYS A 21 -23.77 64.33 -20.46
N ASP A 22 -23.61 64.35 -21.79
CA ASP A 22 -23.34 63.17 -22.58
C ASP A 22 -21.87 62.67 -22.40
N ALA A 23 -20.92 63.60 -22.21
CA ALA A 23 -19.55 63.24 -21.88
C ALA A 23 -19.44 62.60 -20.49
N MET A 24 -20.14 63.17 -19.48
CA MET A 24 -20.20 62.61 -18.12
C MET A 24 -20.85 61.22 -18.10
N LYS A 25 -21.93 60.98 -18.85
CA LYS A 25 -22.56 59.66 -18.98
C LYS A 25 -21.61 58.63 -19.59
N ARG A 26 -20.86 58.99 -20.64
CA ARG A 26 -19.87 58.12 -21.27
C ARG A 26 -18.73 57.73 -20.31
N ILE A 27 -18.24 58.68 -19.51
CA ILE A 27 -17.21 58.44 -18.48
C ILE A 27 -17.76 57.55 -17.38
N GLN A 28 -19.01 57.74 -16.93
CA GLN A 28 -19.65 56.86 -15.94
C GLN A 28 -19.84 55.42 -16.45
N HIS A 29 -20.24 55.26 -17.73
CA HIS A 29 -20.37 53.93 -18.33
C HIS A 29 -19.00 53.26 -18.48
N LEU A 30 -17.96 54.01 -18.87
CA LEU A 30 -16.59 53.49 -18.98
C LEU A 30 -16.04 53.06 -17.61
N MET A 31 -16.25 53.84 -16.57
CA MET A 31 -15.88 53.46 -15.20
C MET A 31 -16.63 52.23 -14.71
N LEU A 32 -17.94 52.13 -15.04
CA LEU A 32 -18.75 50.96 -14.67
C LEU A 32 -18.25 49.68 -15.35
N VAL A 33 -17.85 49.78 -16.65
CA VAL A 33 -17.29 48.67 -17.41
C VAL A 33 -15.91 48.24 -16.86
N ILE A 34 -15.07 49.23 -16.47
CA ILE A 34 -13.75 48.94 -15.88
C ILE A 34 -13.92 48.27 -14.50
N ILE A 35 -14.89 48.70 -13.69
CA ILE A 35 -15.17 48.07 -12.39
C ILE A 35 -15.73 46.65 -12.58
N LEU A 36 -16.61 46.43 -13.58
CA LEU A 36 -17.09 45.10 -13.93
C LEU A 36 -15.98 44.18 -14.45
N LEU A 37 -15.07 44.70 -15.28
CA LEU A 37 -13.90 43.93 -15.77
C LEU A 37 -12.93 43.62 -14.62
N ALA A 38 -12.70 44.56 -13.70
CA ALA A 38 -11.87 44.33 -12.53
C ALA A 38 -12.49 43.28 -11.55
N ALA A 39 -13.82 43.27 -11.42
CA ALA A 39 -14.53 42.26 -10.62
C ALA A 39 -14.46 40.84 -11.27
N LEU A 40 -14.43 40.75 -12.61
CA LEU A 40 -14.23 39.47 -13.32
C LEU A 40 -12.80 38.93 -13.21
N LEU A 41 -11.80 39.78 -13.03
CA LEU A 41 -10.40 39.38 -12.82
C LEU A 41 -10.09 39.04 -11.35
N ALA A 42 -10.91 39.48 -10.39
CA ALA A 42 -10.76 39.14 -8.96
C ALA A 42 -11.45 37.84 -8.55
N GLY A 43 -12.16 37.17 -9.48
CA GLY A 43 -13.05 36.04 -9.18
C GLY A 43 -12.50 34.63 -9.43
N CYS A 44 -11.20 34.41 -9.68
CA CYS A 44 -10.62 33.08 -9.80
C CYS A 44 -9.34 32.94 -8.99
N LYS A 45 -9.44 33.04 -7.68
CA LYS A 45 -8.62 32.20 -6.83
C LYS A 45 -9.41 30.90 -6.65
N THR A 46 -9.18 29.92 -7.52
CA THR A 46 -9.38 28.53 -7.16
C THR A 46 -8.63 28.33 -5.85
N PRO A 47 -9.26 27.79 -4.78
CA PRO A 47 -8.48 27.36 -3.64
C PRO A 47 -7.47 26.36 -4.21
N SER A 48 -6.20 26.66 -4.08
CA SER A 48 -5.13 25.73 -4.32
C SER A 48 -5.44 24.53 -3.43
N GLN A 49 -5.49 23.34 -3.99
CA GLN A 49 -5.65 22.08 -3.27
C GLN A 49 -4.44 21.79 -2.35
N ALA A 50 -3.53 22.77 -2.23
CA ALA A 50 -2.25 22.71 -1.52
C ALA A 50 -2.30 23.09 -0.02
N ASP A 51 -3.47 23.27 0.58
CA ASP A 51 -3.58 23.78 1.97
C ASP A 51 -4.27 22.82 2.96
N GLN A 52 -4.51 21.56 2.59
CA GLN A 52 -4.93 20.57 3.59
C GLN A 52 -3.75 19.65 3.90
N ALA A 53 -3.19 19.81 5.11
CA ALA A 53 -2.22 18.87 5.64
C ALA A 53 -2.77 17.44 5.56
N ILE A 54 -1.95 16.51 5.08
CA ILE A 54 -2.27 15.08 5.08
C ILE A 54 -2.35 14.64 6.54
N GLN A 55 -3.49 14.10 6.95
CA GLN A 55 -3.69 13.63 8.31
C GLN A 55 -4.29 12.23 8.28
N LEU A 56 -3.56 11.25 8.77
CA LEU A 56 -3.95 9.85 8.80
C LEU A 56 -3.80 9.28 10.21
N THR A 57 -4.61 8.28 10.51
CA THR A 57 -4.42 7.47 11.73
C THR A 57 -3.58 6.24 11.35
N ASP A 58 -2.48 6.04 12.06
CA ASP A 58 -1.60 4.91 11.82
C ASP A 58 -2.03 3.62 12.56
N GLY A 59 -1.29 2.55 12.36
CA GLY A 59 -1.58 1.25 12.95
C GLY A 59 -1.47 1.16 14.48
N LEU A 60 -0.84 2.15 15.14
CA LEU A 60 -0.81 2.30 16.59
C LEU A 60 -1.95 3.20 17.11
N GLY A 61 -2.83 3.68 16.23
CA GLY A 61 -3.95 4.58 16.57
C GLY A 61 -3.53 6.04 16.78
N ARG A 62 -2.34 6.43 16.30
CA ARG A 62 -1.84 7.80 16.44
C ARG A 62 -2.22 8.62 15.20
N SER A 63 -2.47 9.92 15.40
CA SER A 63 -2.66 10.84 14.27
C SER A 63 -1.29 11.32 13.78
N VAL A 64 -0.96 10.96 12.55
CA VAL A 64 0.26 11.39 11.84
C VAL A 64 -0.11 12.45 10.81
N SER A 65 0.63 13.54 10.75
CA SER A 65 0.35 14.67 9.88
C SER A 65 1.60 15.08 9.09
N LEU A 66 1.43 15.28 7.79
CA LEU A 66 2.42 15.86 6.91
C LEU A 66 1.83 17.14 6.28
N ALA A 67 2.61 18.22 6.21
CA ALA A 67 2.18 19.45 5.56
C ALA A 67 2.03 19.29 4.05
N GLU A 68 2.89 18.48 3.45
CA GLU A 68 2.94 18.12 2.02
C GLU A 68 3.31 16.64 1.89
N PRO A 69 3.11 15.99 0.73
CA PRO A 69 3.58 14.63 0.50
C PRO A 69 5.07 14.48 0.79
N ALA A 70 5.45 13.36 1.39
CA ALA A 70 6.83 13.08 1.74
C ALA A 70 7.71 12.96 0.50
N LEU A 71 8.89 13.58 0.53
CA LEU A 71 9.86 13.54 -0.57
C LEU A 71 11.15 12.78 -0.19
N ARG A 72 11.33 12.49 1.10
CA ARG A 72 12.49 11.79 1.64
C ARG A 72 12.03 10.73 2.64
N ILE A 73 12.00 9.49 2.20
CA ILE A 73 11.38 8.39 2.93
C ILE A 73 12.45 7.38 3.36
N VAL A 74 12.42 6.97 4.62
CA VAL A 74 13.16 5.82 5.11
C VAL A 74 12.16 4.69 5.40
N SER A 75 12.41 3.52 4.83
CA SER A 75 11.66 2.29 5.11
C SER A 75 12.40 1.44 6.14
N LEU A 76 11.67 0.94 7.13
CA LEU A 76 12.21 0.08 8.19
C LEU A 76 11.78 -1.39 8.05
N ALA A 77 11.24 -1.79 6.89
CA ALA A 77 10.81 -3.17 6.66
C ALA A 77 10.73 -3.50 5.16
N PRO A 78 10.97 -4.77 4.76
CA PRO A 78 10.85 -5.21 3.37
C PRO A 78 9.48 -4.92 2.76
N SER A 79 8.40 -5.22 3.47
CA SER A 79 7.03 -4.98 2.97
C SER A 79 6.77 -3.49 2.70
N ALA A 80 7.25 -2.59 3.56
CA ALA A 80 7.11 -1.14 3.36
C ALA A 80 7.93 -0.68 2.13
N THR A 81 9.14 -1.21 1.95
CA THR A 81 9.96 -0.95 0.77
C THR A 81 9.25 -1.37 -0.52
N GLU A 82 8.73 -2.59 -0.56
CA GLU A 82 7.98 -3.10 -1.71
C GLU A 82 6.73 -2.26 -2.03
N ILE A 83 5.98 -1.85 -1.01
CA ILE A 83 4.82 -0.97 -1.18
C ILE A 83 5.23 0.35 -1.81
N LEU A 84 6.26 1.01 -1.27
CA LEU A 84 6.74 2.30 -1.76
C LEU A 84 7.17 2.25 -3.23
N TYR A 85 7.89 1.20 -3.63
CA TYR A 85 8.24 1.00 -5.03
C TYR A 85 7.02 0.70 -5.91
N ALA A 86 6.11 -0.13 -5.43
CA ALA A 86 4.94 -0.57 -6.22
C ALA A 86 3.95 0.58 -6.52
N ILE A 87 3.83 1.56 -5.62
CA ILE A 87 2.99 2.75 -5.82
C ILE A 87 3.72 3.88 -6.57
N GLY A 88 5.01 3.71 -6.95
CA GLY A 88 5.79 4.71 -7.69
C GLY A 88 6.61 5.66 -6.81
N ALA A 89 6.63 5.49 -5.48
CA ALA A 89 7.37 6.35 -4.55
C ALA A 89 8.86 5.97 -4.39
N GLY A 90 9.39 5.07 -5.22
CA GLY A 90 10.78 4.60 -5.13
C GLY A 90 11.84 5.70 -5.18
N ASP A 91 11.63 6.73 -6.02
CA ASP A 91 12.56 7.86 -6.16
C ASP A 91 12.57 8.79 -4.93
N GLN A 92 11.57 8.69 -4.06
CA GLN A 92 11.49 9.42 -2.79
C GLN A 92 12.24 8.72 -1.66
N MET A 93 12.61 7.45 -1.84
CA MET A 93 13.29 6.68 -0.82
C MET A 93 14.76 7.10 -0.70
N VAL A 94 15.23 7.30 0.55
CA VAL A 94 16.61 7.68 0.87
C VAL A 94 17.32 6.65 1.75
N GLY A 95 16.57 5.70 2.33
CA GLY A 95 17.11 4.64 3.15
C GLY A 95 16.17 3.45 3.26
N ARG A 96 16.75 2.26 3.48
CA ARG A 96 16.05 0.99 3.63
C ARG A 96 16.63 0.17 4.76
N ASP A 97 15.87 -0.77 5.31
CA ASP A 97 16.41 -1.77 6.22
C ASP A 97 17.30 -2.80 5.50
N SER A 98 18.10 -3.55 6.26
CA SER A 98 19.07 -4.50 5.69
C SER A 98 18.47 -5.66 4.92
N PHE A 99 17.19 -6.00 5.16
CA PHE A 99 16.49 -7.12 4.50
C PHE A 99 15.67 -6.69 3.27
N SER A 100 15.55 -5.39 3.03
CA SER A 100 14.86 -4.86 1.84
C SER A 100 15.73 -5.03 0.59
N ASP A 101 15.59 -6.11 -0.12
CA ASP A 101 16.33 -6.47 -1.33
C ASP A 101 15.47 -6.45 -2.62
N TYR A 102 14.17 -6.27 -2.48
CA TYR A 102 13.24 -6.17 -3.59
C TYR A 102 12.52 -4.81 -3.62
N PRO A 103 12.35 -4.21 -4.83
CA PRO A 103 13.03 -4.58 -6.09
C PRO A 103 14.55 -4.36 -5.98
N GLU A 104 15.34 -4.92 -6.91
CA GLU A 104 16.81 -4.80 -6.92
C GLU A 104 17.29 -3.34 -6.78
N ALA A 105 16.51 -2.38 -7.28
CA ALA A 105 16.80 -0.95 -7.14
C ALA A 105 16.91 -0.50 -5.67
N ALA A 106 16.25 -1.17 -4.74
CA ALA A 106 16.34 -0.85 -3.31
C ALA A 106 17.75 -1.05 -2.76
N LEU A 107 18.54 -1.97 -3.32
CA LEU A 107 19.91 -2.23 -2.90
C LEU A 107 20.86 -1.03 -3.06
N ALA A 108 20.50 -0.05 -3.90
CA ALA A 108 21.26 1.18 -4.09
C ALA A 108 21.03 2.21 -2.96
N LEU A 109 20.00 2.03 -2.14
CA LEU A 109 19.66 2.93 -1.04
C LEU A 109 20.60 2.72 0.17
N THR A 110 20.70 3.75 1.00
CA THR A 110 21.45 3.65 2.27
C THR A 110 20.82 2.60 3.17
N ASP A 111 21.64 1.65 3.61
CA ASP A 111 21.25 0.65 4.61
C ASP A 111 21.22 1.30 5.99
N VAL A 112 20.07 1.25 6.67
CA VAL A 112 19.89 1.82 8.02
C VAL A 112 19.93 0.76 9.12
N GLY A 113 20.33 -0.48 8.81
CA GLY A 113 20.34 -1.59 9.75
C GLY A 113 18.99 -2.34 9.78
N GLY A 114 18.69 -2.97 10.91
CA GLY A 114 17.45 -3.73 11.11
C GLY A 114 17.64 -5.25 11.12
N SER A 115 18.83 -5.74 10.74
CA SER A 115 19.16 -7.13 11.01
C SER A 115 19.12 -7.37 12.52
N MET A 116 18.33 -8.34 12.97
CA MET A 116 18.14 -8.64 14.41
C MET A 116 17.52 -7.49 15.23
N GLY A 117 16.92 -6.46 14.59
CA GLY A 117 16.31 -5.31 15.25
C GLY A 117 17.24 -4.13 15.53
N ASP A 118 18.50 -4.23 15.15
CA ASP A 118 19.51 -3.19 15.38
C ASP A 118 19.48 -2.14 14.26
N TYR A 119 18.64 -1.10 14.42
CA TYR A 119 18.60 0.04 13.49
C TYR A 119 19.61 1.11 13.90
N SER A 120 20.32 1.68 12.90
CA SER A 120 21.20 2.81 13.10
C SER A 120 20.41 4.12 13.15
N ILE A 121 19.98 4.52 14.33
CA ILE A 121 19.27 5.79 14.57
C ILE A 121 20.04 6.98 14.01
N GLU A 122 21.37 6.99 14.19
CA GLU A 122 22.26 8.05 13.69
C GLU A 122 22.17 8.14 12.16
N THR A 123 22.21 7.00 11.46
CA THR A 123 22.09 6.96 10.00
C THR A 123 20.72 7.46 9.56
N ILE A 124 19.63 6.99 10.19
CA ILE A 124 18.26 7.43 9.89
C ILE A 124 18.16 8.96 10.00
N VAL A 125 18.59 9.53 11.13
CA VAL A 125 18.55 10.99 11.36
C VAL A 125 19.41 11.73 10.33
N SER A 126 20.59 11.20 9.98
CA SER A 126 21.50 11.86 9.02
C SER A 126 20.93 11.94 7.60
N LEU A 127 20.02 11.03 7.26
CA LEU A 127 19.29 11.03 5.97
C LEU A 127 18.26 12.16 5.89
N ASN A 128 17.92 12.81 7.02
CA ASN A 128 16.95 13.89 7.14
C ASN A 128 15.62 13.54 6.43
N PRO A 129 14.95 12.45 6.83
CA PRO A 129 13.69 12.03 6.20
C PRO A 129 12.51 12.91 6.62
N ASP A 130 11.56 13.11 5.68
CA ASP A 130 10.26 13.72 5.96
C ASP A 130 9.31 12.70 6.59
N LEU A 131 9.54 11.42 6.25
CA LEU A 131 8.72 10.29 6.68
C LEU A 131 9.60 9.07 6.94
N VAL A 132 9.36 8.40 8.04
CA VAL A 132 9.85 7.05 8.32
C VAL A 132 8.66 6.10 8.32
N VAL A 133 8.70 5.04 7.50
CA VAL A 133 7.67 4.01 7.45
C VAL A 133 8.13 2.80 8.23
N ALA A 134 7.44 2.52 9.33
CA ALA A 134 7.63 1.36 10.18
C ALA A 134 6.47 0.37 10.02
N THR A 135 6.68 -0.88 10.40
CA THR A 135 5.66 -1.95 10.34
C THR A 135 5.64 -2.76 11.63
N GLU A 136 4.82 -3.81 11.72
CA GLU A 136 4.72 -4.66 12.92
C GLU A 136 5.99 -5.42 13.31
N ILE A 137 6.98 -5.51 12.43
CA ILE A 137 8.30 -6.05 12.82
C ILE A 137 9.12 -5.05 13.65
N ASN A 138 8.74 -3.77 13.63
CA ASN A 138 9.39 -2.70 14.36
C ASN A 138 8.70 -2.49 15.72
N THR A 139 9.48 -2.42 16.79
CA THR A 139 8.91 -2.24 18.12
C THR A 139 8.33 -0.84 18.31
N PRO A 140 7.26 -0.67 19.13
CA PRO A 140 6.74 0.65 19.46
C PRO A 140 7.78 1.55 20.14
N GLU A 141 8.77 0.97 20.85
CA GLU A 141 9.88 1.69 21.49
C GLU A 141 10.82 2.31 20.45
N LEU A 142 11.11 1.60 19.35
CA LEU A 142 11.87 2.15 18.23
C LEU A 142 11.14 3.33 17.62
N VAL A 143 9.85 3.15 17.33
CA VAL A 143 8.98 4.22 16.78
C VAL A 143 9.04 5.45 17.67
N LYS A 144 8.83 5.27 18.99
CA LYS A 144 8.88 6.38 19.94
C LYS A 144 10.26 7.05 19.98
N SER A 145 11.33 6.28 19.91
CA SER A 145 12.70 6.83 19.92
C SER A 145 12.96 7.73 18.71
N LEU A 146 12.44 7.38 17.55
CA LEU A 146 12.53 8.20 16.33
C LEU A 146 11.71 9.48 16.44
N GLU A 147 10.50 9.40 17.00
CA GLU A 147 9.63 10.57 17.25
C GLU A 147 10.23 11.53 18.27
N ASP A 148 10.85 11.02 19.35
CA ASP A 148 11.53 11.86 20.37
C ASP A 148 12.71 12.67 19.76
N LEU A 149 13.21 12.23 18.58
CA LEU A 149 14.22 12.96 17.79
C LEU A 149 13.59 13.91 16.74
N GLY A 150 12.27 14.04 16.73
CA GLY A 150 11.55 14.94 15.85
C GLY A 150 11.25 14.39 14.45
N LEU A 151 11.41 13.08 14.23
CA LEU A 151 11.06 12.43 12.96
C LEU A 151 9.56 12.12 12.90
N THR A 152 8.95 12.28 11.73
CA THR A 152 7.59 11.80 11.49
C THR A 152 7.64 10.32 11.18
N VAL A 153 6.98 9.50 12.00
CA VAL A 153 6.92 8.05 11.82
C VAL A 153 5.47 7.62 11.55
N TYR A 154 5.25 6.90 10.45
CA TYR A 154 3.98 6.25 10.14
C TYR A 154 4.13 4.74 10.30
N TYR A 155 3.30 4.16 11.17
CA TYR A 155 3.34 2.74 11.48
C TYR A 155 2.27 1.99 10.70
N LEU A 156 2.68 1.13 9.77
CA LEU A 156 1.80 0.23 9.04
C LEU A 156 1.47 -0.98 9.90
N LYS A 157 0.20 -1.16 10.18
CA LYS A 157 -0.31 -2.41 10.78
C LYS A 157 -0.52 -3.43 9.67
N ASN A 158 -0.08 -4.67 9.90
CA ASN A 158 -0.34 -5.75 8.95
C ASN A 158 -1.85 -5.95 8.77
N PRO A 159 -2.34 -6.03 7.52
CA PRO A 159 -3.72 -6.37 7.27
C PRO A 159 -3.98 -7.84 7.62
N VAL A 160 -5.21 -8.17 7.97
CA VAL A 160 -5.59 -9.55 8.32
C VAL A 160 -5.91 -10.39 7.08
N ASP A 161 -6.12 -9.75 5.94
CA ASP A 161 -6.49 -10.36 4.66
C ASP A 161 -6.12 -9.45 3.48
N LEU A 162 -6.34 -9.96 2.26
CA LEU A 162 -6.08 -9.19 1.03
C LEU A 162 -6.98 -7.96 0.91
N ASP A 163 -8.18 -7.96 1.47
CA ASP A 163 -9.06 -6.79 1.42
C ASP A 163 -8.52 -5.66 2.31
N GLY A 164 -7.91 -6.00 3.44
CA GLY A 164 -7.23 -5.05 4.32
C GLY A 164 -5.94 -4.46 3.72
N LEU A 165 -5.32 -5.14 2.75
CA LEU A 165 -4.14 -4.64 2.04
C LEU A 165 -4.45 -3.34 1.27
N TYR A 166 -5.61 -3.25 0.63
CA TYR A 166 -5.94 -2.13 -0.25
C TYR A 166 -5.97 -0.77 0.47
N PRO A 167 -6.71 -0.59 1.60
CA PRO A 167 -6.66 0.68 2.33
C PRO A 167 -5.29 0.98 2.93
N MET A 168 -4.47 -0.03 3.24
CA MET A 168 -3.09 0.18 3.66
C MET A 168 -2.26 0.80 2.53
N LEU A 169 -2.36 0.30 1.29
CA LEU A 169 -1.71 0.88 0.12
C LEU A 169 -2.19 2.32 -0.11
N GLU A 170 -3.51 2.57 -0.04
CA GLU A 170 -4.11 3.89 -0.22
C GLU A 170 -3.58 4.91 0.79
N SER A 171 -3.36 4.50 2.05
CA SER A 171 -2.78 5.38 3.07
C SER A 171 -1.34 5.79 2.74
N VAL A 172 -0.52 4.86 2.24
CA VAL A 172 0.85 5.17 1.82
C VAL A 172 0.84 6.06 0.57
N GLY A 173 -0.05 5.80 -0.39
CA GLY A 173 -0.26 6.65 -1.57
C GLY A 173 -0.55 8.11 -1.21
N GLN A 174 -1.45 8.34 -0.23
CA GLN A 174 -1.76 9.68 0.27
C GLN A 174 -0.54 10.37 0.91
N MET A 175 0.25 9.64 1.71
CA MET A 175 1.42 10.21 2.36
C MET A 175 2.55 10.57 1.39
N THR A 176 2.58 9.93 0.23
CA THR A 176 3.65 10.08 -0.77
C THR A 176 3.24 10.87 -2.00
N GLY A 177 1.94 11.23 -2.13
CA GLY A 177 1.38 11.95 -3.27
C GLY A 177 1.20 11.08 -4.52
N HIS A 178 1.07 9.75 -4.32
CA HIS A 178 0.89 8.75 -5.38
C HIS A 178 -0.51 8.10 -5.36
N GLU A 179 -1.55 8.90 -5.07
CA GLU A 179 -2.93 8.40 -4.95
C GLU A 179 -3.44 7.79 -6.26
N THR A 180 -3.07 8.36 -7.40
CA THR A 180 -3.51 7.88 -8.72
C THR A 180 -2.88 6.54 -9.04
N GLU A 181 -1.57 6.43 -8.91
CA GLU A 181 -0.80 5.20 -9.15
C GLU A 181 -1.24 4.09 -8.19
N THR A 182 -1.52 4.45 -6.94
CA THR A 182 -2.04 3.52 -5.94
C THR A 182 -3.43 3.01 -6.30
N ALA A 183 -4.34 3.88 -6.76
CA ALA A 183 -5.67 3.48 -7.18
C ALA A 183 -5.64 2.54 -8.41
N GLU A 184 -4.74 2.79 -9.34
CA GLU A 184 -4.50 1.91 -10.49
C GLU A 184 -3.95 0.55 -10.05
N LEU A 185 -2.96 0.54 -9.14
CA LEU A 185 -2.41 -0.69 -8.56
C LEU A 185 -3.50 -1.50 -7.85
N VAL A 186 -4.27 -0.89 -6.95
CA VAL A 186 -5.37 -1.56 -6.22
C VAL A 186 -6.40 -2.14 -7.17
N THR A 187 -6.77 -1.41 -8.23
CA THR A 187 -7.69 -1.90 -9.27
C THR A 187 -7.13 -3.14 -9.97
N SER A 188 -5.85 -3.10 -10.33
CA SER A 188 -5.15 -4.24 -10.95
C SER A 188 -5.09 -5.46 -10.02
N LEU A 189 -4.71 -5.26 -8.75
CA LEU A 189 -4.64 -6.35 -7.76
C LEU A 189 -5.99 -7.02 -7.55
N LYS A 190 -7.07 -6.22 -7.38
CA LYS A 190 -8.45 -6.75 -7.26
C LYS A 190 -8.87 -7.55 -8.49
N ALA A 191 -8.54 -7.07 -9.69
CA ALA A 191 -8.85 -7.78 -10.93
C ALA A 191 -8.11 -9.12 -11.04
N ARG A 192 -6.84 -9.16 -10.62
CA ARG A 192 -6.01 -10.38 -10.60
C ARG A 192 -6.54 -11.40 -9.59
N VAL A 193 -6.84 -10.97 -8.36
CA VAL A 193 -7.47 -11.83 -7.34
C VAL A 193 -8.77 -12.42 -7.86
N LYS A 194 -9.63 -11.57 -8.48
CA LYS A 194 -10.87 -12.03 -9.08
C LYS A 194 -10.67 -13.04 -10.21
N ALA A 195 -9.68 -12.83 -11.05
CA ALA A 195 -9.36 -13.75 -12.14
C ALA A 195 -8.97 -15.15 -11.62
N VAL A 196 -8.16 -15.21 -10.54
CA VAL A 196 -7.82 -16.47 -9.88
C VAL A 196 -9.05 -17.13 -9.29
N THR A 197 -9.83 -16.42 -8.48
CA THR A 197 -11.01 -17.00 -7.81
C THR A 197 -12.09 -17.44 -8.80
N ASP A 198 -12.28 -16.72 -9.92
CA ASP A 198 -13.19 -17.12 -10.99
C ASP A 198 -12.70 -18.41 -11.69
N ALA A 199 -11.39 -18.56 -11.90
CA ALA A 199 -10.82 -19.76 -12.49
C ALA A 199 -10.97 -20.96 -11.53
N ILE A 200 -10.65 -20.80 -10.26
CA ILE A 200 -10.78 -21.84 -9.23
C ILE A 200 -12.22 -22.30 -9.05
N ALA A 201 -13.21 -21.42 -9.22
CA ALA A 201 -14.63 -21.78 -9.14
C ALA A 201 -15.05 -22.83 -10.18
N ALA A 202 -14.24 -23.10 -11.22
CA ALA A 202 -14.45 -24.13 -12.20
C ALA A 202 -13.79 -25.48 -11.85
N SER A 203 -13.01 -25.55 -10.78
CA SER A 203 -12.39 -26.80 -10.32
C SER A 203 -13.34 -27.64 -9.49
N ASP A 204 -13.30 -28.94 -9.70
CA ASP A 204 -14.05 -29.93 -8.90
C ASP A 204 -13.21 -30.54 -7.77
N THR A 205 -11.95 -30.12 -7.61
CA THR A 205 -10.99 -30.66 -6.62
C THR A 205 -10.55 -29.59 -5.63
N THR A 206 -10.20 -30.03 -4.43
CA THR A 206 -9.65 -29.17 -3.35
C THR A 206 -8.47 -29.90 -2.70
N PRO A 207 -7.28 -29.85 -3.30
CA PRO A 207 -6.11 -30.55 -2.79
C PRO A 207 -5.72 -30.10 -1.38
N LEU A 208 -5.26 -31.06 -0.57
CA LEU A 208 -4.72 -30.79 0.76
C LEU A 208 -3.24 -30.37 0.62
N VAL A 209 -2.92 -29.19 1.11
CA VAL A 209 -1.61 -28.56 0.93
C VAL A 209 -0.89 -28.44 2.27
N PHE A 210 0.28 -29.04 2.37
CA PHE A 210 1.19 -28.81 3.49
C PHE A 210 2.22 -27.76 3.10
N TYR A 211 2.24 -26.64 3.83
CA TYR A 211 3.25 -25.62 3.72
C TYR A 211 4.34 -25.86 4.77
N GLU A 212 5.55 -26.18 4.35
CA GLU A 212 6.71 -26.30 5.20
C GLU A 212 7.42 -24.94 5.30
N LEU A 213 7.31 -24.29 6.46
CA LEU A 213 8.01 -23.05 6.76
C LEU A 213 9.47 -23.31 7.16
N ASP A 214 9.71 -24.37 7.95
CA ASP A 214 11.01 -24.80 8.39
C ASP A 214 10.98 -26.32 8.61
N GLY A 215 11.70 -27.06 7.76
CA GLY A 215 11.87 -28.51 7.78
C GLY A 215 13.15 -28.99 8.46
N THR A 216 13.84 -28.15 9.24
CA THR A 216 15.08 -28.51 9.95
C THR A 216 14.88 -29.73 10.86
N ASP A 217 13.73 -29.82 11.54
CA ASP A 217 13.29 -31.04 12.24
C ASP A 217 12.19 -31.74 11.43
N ALA A 218 12.56 -32.71 10.62
CA ALA A 218 11.63 -33.49 9.81
C ALA A 218 10.59 -34.29 10.61
N ALA A 219 10.75 -34.49 11.92
CA ALA A 219 9.77 -35.10 12.79
C ALA A 219 8.72 -34.10 13.33
N LYS A 220 9.04 -32.79 13.26
CA LYS A 220 8.18 -31.71 13.74
C LYS A 220 8.41 -30.43 12.93
N PRO A 221 8.16 -30.44 11.60
CA PRO A 221 8.34 -29.24 10.79
C PRO A 221 7.38 -28.13 11.22
N TRP A 222 7.81 -26.87 11.02
CA TRP A 222 6.96 -25.70 11.18
C TRP A 222 6.06 -25.50 9.97
N THR A 223 4.84 -25.07 10.24
CA THR A 223 3.84 -24.75 9.21
C THR A 223 3.02 -23.52 9.58
N SER A 224 2.26 -23.01 8.62
CA SER A 224 1.31 -21.92 8.80
C SER A 224 -0.06 -22.45 9.23
N GLY A 225 -0.63 -21.84 10.25
CA GLY A 225 -1.99 -22.05 10.74
C GLY A 225 -2.95 -20.94 10.32
N PRO A 226 -4.14 -20.92 10.95
CA PRO A 226 -5.19 -19.95 10.64
C PRO A 226 -4.76 -18.51 10.94
N GLY A 227 -5.24 -17.55 10.13
CA GLY A 227 -4.94 -16.12 10.26
C GLY A 227 -3.61 -15.69 9.66
N THR A 228 -2.89 -16.57 8.99
CA THR A 228 -1.72 -16.22 8.17
C THR A 228 -2.14 -15.91 6.73
N PHE A 229 -1.36 -15.12 6.00
CA PHE A 229 -1.59 -14.93 4.58
C PHE A 229 -1.45 -16.25 3.81
N MET A 230 -0.48 -17.09 4.17
CA MET A 230 -0.32 -18.42 3.53
C MET A 230 -1.60 -19.24 3.61
N ASP A 231 -2.23 -19.32 4.81
CA ASP A 231 -3.51 -20.03 4.98
C ASP A 231 -4.59 -19.45 4.06
N GLN A 232 -4.71 -18.12 4.02
CA GLN A 232 -5.69 -17.45 3.17
C GLN A 232 -5.40 -17.65 1.67
N LEU A 233 -4.15 -17.53 1.26
CA LEU A 233 -3.76 -17.68 -0.15
C LEU A 233 -3.97 -19.10 -0.65
N ILE A 234 -3.67 -20.13 0.17
CA ILE A 234 -3.97 -21.54 -0.16
C ILE A 234 -5.49 -21.71 -0.38
N GLN A 235 -6.33 -21.15 0.51
CA GLN A 235 -7.79 -21.24 0.39
C GLN A 235 -8.29 -20.52 -0.87
N LEU A 236 -7.82 -19.30 -1.14
CA LEU A 236 -8.18 -18.54 -2.35
C LEU A 236 -7.70 -19.21 -3.64
N ALA A 237 -6.59 -19.93 -3.56
CA ALA A 237 -6.06 -20.77 -4.64
C ALA A 237 -6.77 -22.12 -4.78
N GLY A 238 -7.84 -22.38 -4.00
CA GLY A 238 -8.67 -23.60 -4.10
C GLY A 238 -8.11 -24.82 -3.39
N GLY A 239 -7.10 -24.65 -2.52
CA GLY A 239 -6.57 -25.72 -1.66
C GLY A 239 -7.14 -25.69 -0.24
N VAL A 240 -6.82 -26.72 0.53
CA VAL A 240 -7.04 -26.80 1.97
C VAL A 240 -5.68 -26.84 2.66
N ASN A 241 -5.42 -25.91 3.58
CA ASN A 241 -4.17 -25.89 4.31
C ASN A 241 -4.18 -26.94 5.44
N VAL A 242 -3.17 -27.79 5.51
CA VAL A 242 -2.95 -28.76 6.59
C VAL A 242 -2.99 -28.09 7.96
N GLY A 243 -2.41 -26.91 8.08
CA GLY A 243 -2.36 -26.15 9.33
C GLY A 243 -3.65 -25.42 9.72
N SER A 244 -4.70 -25.40 8.88
CA SER A 244 -5.93 -24.63 9.12
C SER A 244 -6.67 -25.00 10.39
N SER A 245 -6.49 -26.22 10.93
CA SER A 245 -7.10 -26.71 12.18
C SER A 245 -6.26 -26.42 13.42
N MET A 246 -5.07 -25.85 13.30
CA MET A 246 -4.20 -25.51 14.43
C MET A 246 -4.76 -24.34 15.25
N GLN A 247 -4.27 -24.20 16.50
CA GLN A 247 -4.68 -23.10 17.38
C GLN A 247 -3.89 -21.80 17.12
N ASP A 248 -2.62 -21.97 16.75
CA ASP A 248 -1.68 -20.86 16.55
C ASP A 248 -1.43 -20.59 15.07
N ALA A 249 -1.16 -19.34 14.73
CA ALA A 249 -0.81 -18.91 13.37
C ALA A 249 0.45 -19.58 12.82
N TRP A 250 1.39 -19.92 13.70
CA TRP A 250 2.63 -20.64 13.39
C TRP A 250 2.85 -21.73 14.40
N ALA A 251 2.94 -22.97 13.95
CA ALA A 251 3.05 -24.11 14.84
C ALA A 251 3.86 -25.23 14.21
N GLN A 252 4.37 -26.12 15.05
CA GLN A 252 4.96 -27.38 14.60
C GLN A 252 3.88 -28.45 14.49
N ILE A 253 3.88 -29.18 13.37
CA ILE A 253 3.07 -30.38 13.18
C ILE A 253 3.93 -31.63 13.41
N SER A 254 3.41 -32.64 14.14
CA SER A 254 4.12 -33.90 14.28
C SER A 254 4.06 -34.69 12.96
N LEU A 255 5.11 -35.50 12.68
CA LEU A 255 5.09 -36.39 11.54
C LEU A 255 3.89 -37.35 11.59
N GLU A 256 3.50 -37.81 12.79
CA GLU A 256 2.35 -38.70 12.95
C GLU A 256 1.05 -38.02 12.47
N GLU A 257 0.83 -36.74 12.83
CA GLU A 257 -0.33 -35.98 12.38
C GLU A 257 -0.25 -35.72 10.88
N LEU A 258 0.92 -35.36 10.35
CA LEU A 258 1.12 -35.14 8.93
C LEU A 258 0.84 -36.41 8.09
N LEU A 259 1.21 -37.59 8.61
CA LEU A 259 0.91 -38.87 7.98
C LEU A 259 -0.61 -39.20 8.04
N VAL A 260 -1.30 -38.80 9.10
CA VAL A 260 -2.75 -38.99 9.21
C VAL A 260 -3.51 -38.05 8.24
N GLN A 261 -3.04 -36.83 8.07
CA GLN A 261 -3.66 -35.90 7.15
C GLN A 261 -3.35 -36.23 5.68
N ASP A 262 -2.18 -36.79 5.39
CA ASP A 262 -1.73 -37.27 4.07
C ASP A 262 -1.89 -36.22 2.96
N PRO A 263 -1.11 -35.13 2.98
CA PRO A 263 -1.25 -34.03 2.01
C PRO A 263 -0.98 -34.46 0.57
N ASP A 264 -1.73 -33.87 -0.35
CA ASP A 264 -1.59 -34.03 -1.80
C ASP A 264 -0.41 -33.22 -2.37
N ILE A 265 -0.08 -32.10 -1.73
CA ILE A 265 0.95 -31.17 -2.16
C ILE A 265 1.79 -30.73 -0.96
N ILE A 266 3.12 -30.62 -1.17
CA ILE A 266 4.05 -30.02 -0.22
C ILE A 266 4.65 -28.75 -0.88
N LEU A 267 4.58 -27.63 -0.17
CA LEU A 267 5.19 -26.35 -0.54
C LEU A 267 6.38 -26.08 0.39
N LEU A 268 7.56 -25.87 -0.16
CA LEU A 268 8.78 -25.61 0.58
C LEU A 268 9.05 -24.10 0.68
N GLY A 269 8.58 -23.45 1.75
CA GLY A 269 8.86 -22.05 2.06
C GLY A 269 10.33 -21.82 2.43
N ASP A 270 10.99 -22.83 2.96
CA ASP A 270 12.40 -22.84 3.30
C ASP A 270 13.34 -23.19 2.12
N SER A 271 12.81 -23.25 0.92
CA SER A 271 13.60 -23.51 -0.30
C SER A 271 14.68 -22.44 -0.55
N ALA A 272 14.44 -21.18 -0.17
CA ALA A 272 15.43 -20.11 -0.22
C ALA A 272 16.64 -20.36 0.69
N TYR A 273 16.48 -21.19 1.73
CA TYR A 273 17.53 -21.61 2.66
C TYR A 273 18.16 -22.94 2.29
N GLY A 274 17.83 -23.47 1.09
CA GLY A 274 18.48 -24.64 0.51
C GLY A 274 17.72 -25.95 0.70
N MET A 275 16.48 -25.93 1.22
CA MET A 275 15.63 -27.12 1.23
C MET A 275 15.18 -27.45 -0.20
N THR A 276 15.25 -28.74 -0.57
CA THR A 276 14.88 -29.22 -1.91
C THR A 276 13.91 -30.40 -1.84
N ALA A 277 13.18 -30.65 -2.94
CA ALA A 277 12.28 -31.77 -3.06
C ALA A 277 13.03 -33.11 -2.88
N GLU A 278 14.26 -33.24 -3.42
CA GLU A 278 15.09 -34.44 -3.30
C GLU A 278 15.44 -34.73 -1.83
N GLN A 279 15.66 -33.71 -1.01
CA GLN A 279 15.92 -33.86 0.42
C GLN A 279 14.69 -34.35 1.17
N VAL A 280 13.49 -33.86 0.79
CA VAL A 280 12.22 -34.26 1.40
C VAL A 280 11.89 -35.71 1.06
N VAL A 281 12.05 -36.14 -0.19
CA VAL A 281 11.77 -37.52 -0.65
C VAL A 281 12.54 -38.58 0.14
N VAL A 282 13.73 -38.27 0.64
CA VAL A 282 14.57 -39.24 1.39
C VAL A 282 14.41 -39.12 2.91
N ARG A 283 13.50 -38.30 3.42
CA ARG A 283 13.23 -38.18 4.87
C ARG A 283 12.63 -39.47 5.42
N PRO A 284 13.21 -40.06 6.49
CA PRO A 284 12.67 -41.28 7.11
C PRO A 284 11.23 -41.05 7.59
N GLY A 285 10.34 -41.95 7.20
CA GLY A 285 8.94 -41.94 7.60
C GLY A 285 8.02 -41.10 6.70
N TRP A 286 8.54 -40.34 5.72
CA TRP A 286 7.75 -39.52 4.80
C TRP A 286 7.31 -40.27 3.53
N GLU A 287 7.87 -41.48 3.27
CA GLU A 287 7.66 -42.29 2.07
C GLU A 287 6.20 -42.72 1.84
N SER A 288 5.34 -42.62 2.88
CA SER A 288 3.92 -42.95 2.77
C SER A 288 3.00 -41.75 2.44
N ILE A 289 3.53 -40.53 2.51
CA ILE A 289 2.77 -39.29 2.20
C ILE A 289 2.48 -39.25 0.70
N THR A 290 1.24 -38.96 0.33
CA THR A 290 0.79 -38.89 -1.06
C THR A 290 1.61 -37.89 -1.90
N ALA A 291 1.86 -36.71 -1.41
CA ALA A 291 2.70 -35.71 -2.07
C ALA A 291 4.12 -36.21 -2.36
N VAL A 292 4.69 -37.03 -1.48
CA VAL A 292 6.03 -37.64 -1.67
C VAL A 292 5.99 -38.72 -2.75
N LYS A 293 4.98 -39.61 -2.74
CA LYS A 293 4.79 -40.65 -3.75
C LYS A 293 4.58 -40.11 -5.16
N GLU A 294 3.77 -39.04 -5.25
CA GLU A 294 3.39 -38.38 -6.51
C GLU A 294 4.46 -37.36 -6.97
N ASN A 295 5.52 -37.15 -6.14
CA ASN A 295 6.54 -36.13 -6.36
C ASN A 295 5.93 -34.70 -6.51
N ALA A 296 4.83 -34.43 -5.77
CA ALA A 296 4.13 -33.15 -5.72
C ALA A 296 4.73 -32.24 -4.63
N ILE A 297 6.03 -32.01 -4.74
CA ILE A 297 6.83 -31.20 -3.79
C ILE A 297 7.40 -30.01 -4.57
N TYR A 298 7.04 -28.79 -4.17
CA TYR A 298 7.36 -27.58 -4.92
C TYR A 298 8.11 -26.58 -4.05
N ALA A 299 9.19 -26.02 -4.57
CA ALA A 299 9.79 -24.82 -3.98
C ALA A 299 8.79 -23.65 -4.09
N PHE A 300 8.65 -22.91 -3.01
CA PHE A 300 7.81 -21.71 -2.97
C PHE A 300 8.61 -20.55 -2.39
N ASN A 301 8.52 -19.37 -3.01
CA ASN A 301 9.12 -18.17 -2.46
C ASN A 301 8.24 -17.63 -1.33
N ASP A 302 8.71 -17.80 -0.09
CA ASP A 302 7.98 -17.40 1.10
C ASP A 302 7.65 -15.89 1.15
N ASP A 303 8.50 -15.02 0.60
CA ASP A 303 8.23 -13.57 0.54
C ASP A 303 6.88 -13.25 -0.11
N LEU A 304 6.42 -14.10 -1.04
CA LEU A 304 5.15 -13.93 -1.73
C LEU A 304 3.93 -14.22 -0.84
N ALA A 305 4.12 -14.74 0.36
CA ALA A 305 3.05 -15.09 1.28
C ALA A 305 3.29 -14.59 2.72
N SER A 306 4.50 -14.15 3.05
CA SER A 306 4.86 -13.67 4.40
C SER A 306 5.00 -12.15 4.48
N LEU A 307 5.26 -11.46 3.36
CA LEU A 307 5.39 -9.99 3.33
C LEU A 307 4.05 -9.35 2.96
N PRO A 308 3.39 -8.58 3.87
CA PRO A 308 2.12 -7.93 3.60
C PRO A 308 2.30 -6.76 2.62
N GLY A 309 2.25 -7.08 1.32
CA GLY A 309 2.48 -6.16 0.22
C GLY A 309 1.79 -6.60 -1.07
N PRO A 310 1.96 -5.84 -2.17
CA PRO A 310 1.31 -6.15 -3.46
C PRO A 310 1.65 -7.54 -4.01
N ARG A 311 2.84 -8.08 -3.69
CA ARG A 311 3.29 -9.40 -4.15
C ARG A 311 2.53 -10.58 -3.54
N LEU A 312 1.69 -10.38 -2.51
CA LEU A 312 0.75 -11.40 -2.05
C LEU A 312 -0.15 -11.90 -3.19
N VAL A 313 -0.48 -11.04 -4.16
CA VAL A 313 -1.27 -11.45 -5.34
C VAL A 313 -0.43 -12.28 -6.31
N ASP A 314 0.87 -12.02 -6.43
CA ASP A 314 1.80 -12.88 -7.19
C ASP A 314 1.88 -14.27 -6.54
N GLY A 315 1.90 -14.30 -5.20
CA GLY A 315 1.84 -15.55 -4.41
C GLY A 315 0.55 -16.33 -4.65
N LEU A 316 -0.60 -15.65 -4.64
CA LEU A 316 -1.90 -16.26 -4.96
C LEU A 316 -1.89 -16.90 -6.37
N GLU A 317 -1.39 -16.18 -7.37
CA GLU A 317 -1.31 -16.69 -8.74
C GLU A 317 -0.34 -17.88 -8.86
N ALA A 318 0.78 -17.84 -8.14
CA ALA A 318 1.74 -18.95 -8.10
C ALA A 318 1.13 -20.19 -7.45
N LEU A 319 0.47 -20.04 -6.30
CA LEU A 319 -0.23 -21.11 -5.61
C LEU A 319 -1.33 -21.70 -6.46
N ALA A 320 -2.14 -20.89 -7.13
CA ALA A 320 -3.21 -21.38 -8.00
C ALA A 320 -2.68 -22.26 -9.15
N ARG A 321 -1.53 -21.92 -9.73
CA ARG A 321 -0.87 -22.73 -10.77
C ARG A 321 -0.27 -24.03 -10.23
N ILE A 322 0.17 -24.04 -8.99
CA ILE A 322 0.72 -25.26 -8.34
C ILE A 322 -0.44 -26.18 -7.94
N ILE A 323 -1.49 -25.65 -7.35
CA ILE A 323 -2.61 -26.41 -6.79
C ILE A 323 -3.53 -26.93 -7.90
N HIS A 324 -3.75 -26.12 -8.94
CA HIS A 324 -4.66 -26.43 -10.06
C HIS A 324 -3.98 -26.24 -11.42
N PRO A 325 -2.91 -26.98 -11.74
CA PRO A 325 -2.17 -26.81 -13.00
C PRO A 325 -3.05 -27.02 -14.25
N GLU A 326 -4.13 -27.80 -14.12
CA GLU A 326 -5.07 -28.07 -15.21
C GLU A 326 -5.85 -26.81 -15.67
N LEU A 327 -5.99 -25.78 -14.82
CA LEU A 327 -6.70 -24.54 -15.14
C LEU A 327 -5.81 -23.52 -15.88
N TYR A 328 -4.51 -23.76 -15.96
CA TYR A 328 -3.51 -22.80 -16.48
C TYR A 328 -2.68 -23.37 -17.65
N GLN A 329 -3.23 -24.36 -18.38
CA GLN A 329 -2.59 -25.00 -19.55
C GLN A 329 -2.73 -24.17 -20.83
#